data_e7011c75e4815771be683943eabdfb48
#
_entry.id   e7011c75e4815771be683943eabdfb48
#
_cell.length_a   1.000
_cell.length_b   1.000
_cell.length_c   1.000
_cell.angle_alpha   90.00
_cell.angle_beta   90.00
_cell.angle_gamma   90.00
#
_symmetry.space_group_name_H-M   'P 1'
#
loop_
_entity.id
_entity.type
_entity.pdbx_description
1 polymer ?
#
loop_
_entity_poly.entity_id
_entity_poly.type
_entity_poly.pdbx_seq_one_letter_code
_entity_poly.pdbx_strand_id
1 'polypeptide(L)'
;ISLDERRQTVELIRSLNEANLTAGDDELAARINAYELAFKMQTDAPEIFDVTGETKETLDMYGVGVEPTDDYARRCLLARRLVEQGVRFVTVVSGGGPGNKQWDAHADVEENHLRLAGEVDQPIAALLKDLKRRGLLESTLIVWGGEFGRSPEAQGGKGRDHHNTAFSMWLAGGGVKGGQAIGATDEIGLKSVEKPY
;
A
#
# COMPACT_ATOMS: atom_id res chain seq x y z
N ILE A 1 7.98 19.29 27.11
CA ILE A 1 9.06 19.42 26.14
C ILE A 1 8.43 19.95 24.85
N SER A 2 8.86 21.14 24.41
CA SER A 2 8.40 21.76 23.17
C SER A 2 8.91 21.00 21.95
N LEU A 3 8.31 21.23 20.76
CA LEU A 3 8.78 20.65 19.50
C LEU A 3 10.23 21.07 19.20
N ASP A 4 10.60 22.31 19.53
CA ASP A 4 11.97 22.80 19.33
C ASP A 4 12.98 22.12 20.24
N GLU A 5 12.65 21.89 21.50
CA GLU A 5 13.52 21.14 22.43
C GLU A 5 13.70 19.69 21.98
N ARG A 6 12.64 19.07 21.45
CA ARG A 6 12.75 17.72 20.85
C ARG A 6 13.64 17.71 19.63
N ARG A 7 13.50 18.70 18.73
CA ARG A 7 14.34 18.82 17.54
C ARG A 7 15.81 18.97 17.91
N GLN A 8 16.14 19.87 18.85
CA GLN A 8 17.50 20.04 19.36
C GLN A 8 18.07 18.78 19.98
N THR A 9 17.24 18.03 20.71
CA THR A 9 17.65 16.74 21.31
C THR A 9 17.99 15.73 20.23
N VAL A 10 17.19 15.62 19.18
CA VAL A 10 17.44 14.69 18.06
C VAL A 10 18.66 15.09 17.26
N GLU A 11 18.89 16.38 17.01
CA GLU A 11 20.10 16.88 16.35
C GLU A 11 21.36 16.59 17.18
N LEU A 12 21.30 16.74 18.51
CA LEU A 12 22.40 16.37 19.40
C LEU A 12 22.67 14.87 19.34
N ILE A 13 21.65 14.04 19.44
CA ILE A 13 21.78 12.57 19.35
C ILE A 13 22.38 12.19 17.99
N ARG A 14 21.92 12.81 16.91
CA ARG A 14 22.47 12.60 15.57
C ARG A 14 23.96 12.91 15.50
N SER A 15 24.38 14.08 15.97
CA SER A 15 25.80 14.47 15.95
C SER A 15 26.67 13.54 16.80
N LEU A 16 26.18 13.08 17.94
CA LEU A 16 26.88 12.09 18.77
C LEU A 16 26.99 10.73 18.07
N ASN A 17 25.94 10.30 17.38
CA ASN A 17 25.95 9.06 16.64
C ASN A 17 26.86 9.12 15.41
N GLU A 18 26.83 10.21 14.65
CA GLU A 18 27.74 10.44 13.52
C GLU A 18 29.23 10.44 13.95
N ALA A 19 29.52 11.01 15.13
CA ALA A 19 30.87 10.99 15.69
C ALA A 19 31.36 9.61 16.09
N ASN A 20 30.45 8.67 16.37
CA ASN A 20 30.76 7.30 16.76
C ASN A 20 30.60 6.28 15.61
N LEU A 21 30.12 6.70 14.44
CA LEU A 21 29.99 5.85 13.27
C LEU A 21 31.38 5.50 12.76
N THR A 22 31.71 4.21 12.77
CA THR A 22 32.91 3.67 12.11
C THR A 22 32.56 3.27 10.69
N ALA A 23 33.53 3.41 9.76
CA ALA A 23 33.34 3.01 8.39
C ALA A 23 33.00 1.51 8.32
N GLY A 24 31.82 1.17 7.78
CA GLY A 24 31.32 -0.21 7.65
C GLY A 24 30.30 -0.64 8.70
N ASP A 25 29.87 0.24 9.58
CA ASP A 25 28.77 -0.05 10.51
C ASP A 25 27.41 0.27 9.92
N ASP A 26 27.04 -0.51 8.89
CA ASP A 26 25.78 -0.32 8.15
C ASP A 26 24.56 -0.55 9.03
N GLU A 27 24.67 -1.40 10.08
CA GLU A 27 23.56 -1.66 11.00
C GLU A 27 23.28 -0.45 11.89
N LEU A 28 24.31 0.17 12.44
CA LEU A 28 24.16 1.38 13.26
C LEU A 28 23.62 2.55 12.41
N ALA A 29 24.13 2.72 11.19
CA ALA A 29 23.65 3.73 10.25
C ALA A 29 22.15 3.51 9.90
N ALA A 30 21.74 2.28 9.65
CA ALA A 30 20.35 1.94 9.39
C ALA A 30 19.44 2.24 10.59
N ARG A 31 19.88 1.97 11.82
CA ARG A 31 19.14 2.29 13.06
C ARG A 31 18.99 3.80 13.25
N ILE A 32 20.06 4.56 13.06
CA ILE A 32 20.02 6.03 13.15
C ILE A 32 18.98 6.59 12.17
N ASN A 33 19.04 6.16 10.92
CA ASN A 33 18.09 6.57 9.88
C ASN A 33 16.64 6.19 10.22
N ALA A 34 16.42 5.03 10.83
CA ALA A 34 15.09 4.59 11.26
C ALA A 34 14.53 5.47 12.38
N TYR A 35 15.35 5.84 13.37
CA TYR A 35 14.93 6.73 14.46
C TYR A 35 14.69 8.16 13.97
N GLU A 36 15.54 8.69 13.08
CA GLU A 36 15.32 10.00 12.47
C GLU A 36 14.03 10.04 11.66
N LEU A 37 13.76 8.99 10.89
CA LEU A 37 12.51 8.87 10.15
C LEU A 37 11.30 8.83 11.09
N ALA A 38 11.38 8.03 12.16
CA ALA A 38 10.31 7.95 13.15
C ALA A 38 10.06 9.30 13.85
N PHE A 39 11.10 10.04 14.17
CA PHE A 39 10.98 11.39 14.72
C PHE A 39 10.35 12.37 13.71
N LYS A 40 10.83 12.35 12.48
CA LYS A 40 10.30 13.18 11.40
C LYS A 40 8.82 12.88 11.17
N MET A 41 8.43 11.61 11.22
CA MET A 41 7.02 11.22 11.16
C MET A 41 6.18 11.79 12.30
N GLN A 42 6.73 11.93 13.52
CA GLN A 42 6.01 12.53 14.64
C GLN A 42 5.85 14.04 14.52
N THR A 43 6.80 14.74 13.91
CA THR A 43 6.76 16.18 13.73
C THR A 43 5.95 16.61 12.50
N ASP A 44 6.10 15.86 11.41
CA ASP A 44 5.52 16.20 10.11
C ASP A 44 4.18 15.46 9.88
N ALA A 45 3.83 14.48 10.74
CA ALA A 45 2.62 13.69 10.61
C ALA A 45 1.33 14.53 10.48
N PRO A 46 1.11 15.59 11.26
CA PRO A 46 -0.11 16.39 11.10
C PRO A 46 -0.28 16.94 9.68
N GLU A 47 0.80 17.40 9.05
CA GLU A 47 0.76 17.92 7.68
C GLU A 47 0.60 16.80 6.65
N ILE A 48 1.23 15.65 6.87
CA ILE A 48 1.10 14.48 5.97
C ILE A 48 -0.34 13.95 5.99
N PHE A 49 -0.95 13.88 7.18
CA PHE A 49 -2.30 13.36 7.35
C PHE A 49 -3.39 14.35 6.92
N ASP A 50 -3.08 15.64 6.86
CA ASP A 50 -4.02 16.66 6.39
C ASP A 50 -4.09 16.68 4.86
N VAL A 51 -5.08 16.00 4.31
CA VAL A 51 -5.34 15.96 2.86
C VAL A 51 -6.13 17.18 2.37
N THR A 52 -6.53 18.10 3.24
CA THR A 52 -7.30 19.31 2.86
C THR A 52 -6.48 20.29 2.01
N GLY A 53 -5.15 20.21 2.09
CA GLY A 53 -4.24 20.98 1.25
C GLY A 53 -4.08 20.46 -0.19
N GLU A 54 -4.68 19.33 -0.54
CA GLU A 54 -4.64 18.81 -1.90
C GLU A 54 -5.55 19.59 -2.84
N THR A 55 -5.18 19.64 -4.13
CA THR A 55 -6.02 20.29 -5.13
C THR A 55 -7.33 19.54 -5.33
N LYS A 56 -8.38 20.27 -5.71
CA LYS A 56 -9.66 19.64 -6.05
C LYS A 56 -9.51 18.58 -7.14
N GLU A 57 -8.68 18.82 -8.14
CA GLU A 57 -8.38 17.85 -9.20
C GLU A 57 -7.80 16.53 -8.62
N THR A 58 -6.88 16.63 -7.66
CA THR A 58 -6.32 15.46 -6.98
C THR A 58 -7.38 14.73 -6.18
N LEU A 59 -8.14 15.44 -5.36
CA LEU A 59 -9.20 14.84 -4.56
C LEU A 59 -10.26 14.14 -5.42
N ASP A 60 -10.69 14.78 -6.50
CA ASP A 60 -11.66 14.20 -7.46
C ASP A 60 -11.09 12.96 -8.17
N MET A 61 -9.82 13.00 -8.56
CA MET A 61 -9.14 11.87 -9.21
C MET A 61 -9.14 10.61 -8.33
N TYR A 62 -8.85 10.78 -7.03
CA TYR A 62 -8.88 9.68 -6.07
C TYR A 62 -10.30 9.26 -5.69
N GLY A 63 -11.29 10.13 -5.84
CA GLY A 63 -12.65 9.92 -5.36
C GLY A 63 -12.83 10.24 -3.88
N VAL A 64 -12.04 11.19 -3.35
CA VAL A 64 -12.17 11.67 -1.97
C VAL A 64 -13.44 12.49 -1.84
N GLY A 65 -14.24 12.19 -0.81
CA GLY A 65 -15.54 12.82 -0.57
C GLY A 65 -16.69 12.23 -1.39
N VAL A 66 -16.48 11.11 -2.08
CA VAL A 66 -17.50 10.44 -2.92
C VAL A 66 -17.67 9.00 -2.43
N GLU A 67 -18.91 8.61 -2.07
CA GLU A 67 -19.20 7.22 -1.75
C GLU A 67 -19.29 6.36 -3.03
N PRO A 68 -18.82 5.11 -3.02
CA PRO A 68 -18.26 4.37 -1.89
C PRO A 68 -16.71 4.45 -1.80
N THR A 69 -16.06 5.36 -2.52
CA THR A 69 -14.60 5.39 -2.67
C THR A 69 -13.87 6.13 -1.54
N ASP A 70 -14.54 7.06 -0.82
CA ASP A 70 -13.90 8.06 0.05
C ASP A 70 -12.89 7.47 1.05
N ASP A 71 -13.27 6.45 1.81
CA ASP A 71 -12.39 5.88 2.82
C ASP A 71 -11.10 5.28 2.21
N TYR A 72 -11.24 4.49 1.16
CA TYR A 72 -10.08 3.87 0.50
C TYR A 72 -9.27 4.89 -0.31
N ALA A 73 -9.93 5.90 -0.87
CA ALA A 73 -9.31 7.02 -1.57
C ALA A 73 -8.37 7.81 -0.66
N ARG A 74 -8.80 8.11 0.56
CA ARG A 74 -7.96 8.78 1.57
C ARG A 74 -6.75 7.95 1.94
N ARG A 75 -6.90 6.65 2.10
CA ARG A 75 -5.78 5.72 2.37
C ARG A 75 -4.76 5.70 1.23
N CYS A 76 -5.22 5.61 -0.02
CA CYS A 76 -4.35 5.65 -1.19
C CYS A 76 -3.63 7.01 -1.35
N LEU A 77 -4.35 8.11 -1.13
CA LEU A 77 -3.79 9.45 -1.16
C LEU A 77 -2.73 9.65 -0.06
N LEU A 78 -3.01 9.16 1.15
CA LEU A 78 -2.06 9.18 2.26
C LEU A 78 -0.82 8.33 1.95
N ALA A 79 -0.99 7.16 1.34
CA ALA A 79 0.14 6.32 0.93
C ALA A 79 1.07 7.06 -0.04
N ARG A 80 0.53 7.79 -1.02
CA ARG A 80 1.32 8.63 -1.93
C ARG A 80 2.09 9.71 -1.16
N ARG A 81 1.44 10.41 -0.22
CA ARG A 81 2.09 11.45 0.60
C ARG A 81 3.20 10.90 1.47
N LEU A 82 3.01 9.72 2.06
CA LEU A 82 4.05 9.04 2.84
C LEU A 82 5.27 8.67 1.98
N VAL A 83 5.04 8.18 0.77
CA VAL A 83 6.12 7.88 -0.19
C VAL A 83 6.89 9.15 -0.57
N GLU A 84 6.20 10.28 -0.80
CA GLU A 84 6.84 11.57 -1.07
C GLU A 84 7.75 12.03 0.07
N GLN A 85 7.43 11.67 1.31
CA GLN A 85 8.25 11.96 2.49
C GLN A 85 9.39 10.94 2.72
N GLY A 86 9.54 9.97 1.81
CA GLY A 86 10.61 8.97 1.87
C GLY A 86 10.30 7.76 2.75
N VAL A 87 9.03 7.53 3.11
CA VAL A 87 8.63 6.29 3.78
C VAL A 87 8.79 5.14 2.80
N ARG A 88 9.66 4.18 3.13
CA ARG A 88 10.09 3.13 2.22
C ARG A 88 9.11 1.98 2.06
N PHE A 89 8.24 1.78 3.05
CA PHE A 89 7.25 0.69 3.03
C PHE A 89 5.91 1.20 3.57
N VAL A 90 4.87 1.10 2.76
CA VAL A 90 3.52 1.53 3.12
C VAL A 90 2.56 0.40 2.76
N THR A 91 1.76 -0.04 3.72
CA THR A 91 0.69 -1.01 3.49
C THR A 91 -0.66 -0.30 3.47
N VAL A 92 -1.41 -0.46 2.39
CA VAL A 92 -2.77 0.01 2.26
C VAL A 92 -3.71 -1.20 2.32
N VAL A 93 -4.56 -1.24 3.32
CA VAL A 93 -5.50 -2.35 3.53
C VAL A 93 -6.89 -1.95 3.02
N SER A 94 -7.48 -2.78 2.17
CA SER A 94 -8.88 -2.65 1.74
C SER A 94 -9.81 -3.34 2.74
N GLY A 95 -10.87 -2.66 3.11
CA GLY A 95 -11.82 -3.11 4.11
C GLY A 95 -11.41 -2.77 5.56
N GLY A 96 -12.08 -3.30 6.57
CA GLY A 96 -11.63 -3.18 7.95
C GLY A 96 -12.57 -2.45 8.91
N GLY A 97 -13.85 -2.31 8.63
CA GLY A 97 -14.83 -1.83 9.62
C GLY A 97 -15.57 -3.00 10.31
N PRO A 98 -16.07 -2.80 11.54
CA PRO A 98 -16.94 -3.79 12.20
C PRO A 98 -18.18 -4.05 11.33
N GLY A 99 -18.44 -5.32 11.01
CA GLY A 99 -19.60 -5.73 10.21
C GLY A 99 -19.45 -5.58 8.69
N ASN A 100 -18.35 -5.07 8.18
CA ASN A 100 -18.08 -5.06 6.74
C ASN A 100 -17.75 -6.47 6.24
N LYS A 101 -18.48 -6.89 5.22
CA LYS A 101 -18.10 -8.08 4.44
C LYS A 101 -16.81 -7.75 3.70
N GLN A 102 -15.75 -8.40 4.08
CA GLN A 102 -14.43 -8.29 3.45
C GLN A 102 -14.43 -9.04 2.10
N TRP A 103 -13.27 -9.10 1.45
CA TRP A 103 -13.07 -9.91 0.25
C TRP A 103 -13.26 -11.42 0.48
N ASP A 104 -13.44 -11.84 1.71
CA ASP A 104 -13.66 -13.21 2.16
C ASP A 104 -15.11 -13.67 1.90
N ALA A 105 -15.43 -13.98 0.66
CA ALA A 105 -16.78 -14.23 0.17
C ALA A 105 -17.11 -15.73 0.12
N HIS A 106 -17.41 -16.33 1.27
CA HIS A 106 -17.82 -17.74 1.39
C HIS A 106 -19.25 -18.04 0.93
N ALA A 107 -20.10 -17.03 0.72
CA ALA A 107 -21.49 -17.21 0.36
C ALA A 107 -21.89 -16.53 -0.95
N ASP A 108 -21.40 -15.35 -1.22
CA ASP A 108 -21.86 -14.50 -2.32
C ASP A 108 -20.70 -13.68 -2.92
N VAL A 109 -19.90 -14.36 -3.77
CA VAL A 109 -18.68 -13.78 -4.33
C VAL A 109 -18.97 -12.63 -5.29
N GLU A 110 -20.03 -12.76 -6.12
CA GLU A 110 -20.31 -11.78 -7.17
C GLU A 110 -20.72 -10.43 -6.55
N GLU A 111 -21.74 -10.40 -5.72
CA GLU A 111 -22.24 -9.18 -5.07
C GLU A 111 -21.15 -8.55 -4.20
N ASN A 112 -20.44 -9.37 -3.41
CA ASN A 112 -19.38 -8.90 -2.54
C ASN A 112 -18.23 -8.25 -3.32
N HIS A 113 -17.77 -8.89 -4.40
CA HIS A 113 -16.67 -8.37 -5.22
C HIS A 113 -17.07 -7.14 -6.03
N LEU A 114 -18.30 -7.08 -6.57
CA LEU A 114 -18.79 -5.88 -7.25
C LEU A 114 -18.80 -4.66 -6.31
N ARG A 115 -19.28 -4.85 -5.09
CA ARG A 115 -19.27 -3.79 -4.08
C ARG A 115 -17.85 -3.32 -3.74
N LEU A 116 -16.97 -4.25 -3.39
CA LEU A 116 -15.58 -3.94 -2.98
C LEU A 116 -14.74 -3.40 -4.15
N ALA A 117 -14.95 -3.90 -5.34
CA ALA A 117 -14.30 -3.35 -6.54
C ALA A 117 -14.71 -1.89 -6.76
N GLY A 118 -15.99 -1.55 -6.56
CA GLY A 118 -16.47 -0.17 -6.62
C GLY A 118 -15.80 0.76 -5.60
N GLU A 119 -15.39 0.23 -4.44
CA GLU A 119 -14.68 1.00 -3.41
C GLU A 119 -13.21 1.28 -3.78
N VAL A 120 -12.52 0.33 -4.46
CA VAL A 120 -11.05 0.36 -4.60
C VAL A 120 -10.55 0.71 -6.00
N ASP A 121 -11.33 0.50 -7.05
CA ASP A 121 -10.85 0.60 -8.44
C ASP A 121 -10.35 2.01 -8.79
N GLN A 122 -11.18 3.01 -8.58
CA GLN A 122 -10.81 4.40 -8.85
C GLN A 122 -9.61 4.87 -8.01
N PRO A 123 -9.55 4.65 -6.67
CA PRO A 123 -8.42 5.04 -5.86
C PRO A 123 -7.09 4.38 -6.25
N ILE A 124 -7.10 3.11 -6.62
CA ILE A 124 -5.91 2.40 -7.10
C ILE A 124 -5.43 3.00 -8.42
N ALA A 125 -6.35 3.21 -9.37
CA ALA A 125 -6.02 3.84 -10.64
C ALA A 125 -5.47 5.27 -10.46
N ALA A 126 -6.02 6.02 -9.51
CA ALA A 126 -5.54 7.35 -9.15
C ALA A 126 -4.14 7.31 -8.55
N LEU A 127 -3.86 6.39 -7.62
CA LEU A 127 -2.54 6.22 -7.02
C LEU A 127 -1.47 5.97 -8.09
N LEU A 128 -1.71 5.05 -9.02
CA LEU A 128 -0.80 4.76 -10.13
C LEU A 128 -0.57 5.98 -11.03
N LYS A 129 -1.63 6.69 -11.40
CA LYS A 129 -1.55 7.90 -12.22
C LYS A 129 -0.80 9.02 -11.52
N ASP A 130 -1.06 9.23 -10.22
CA ASP A 130 -0.45 10.31 -9.45
C ASP A 130 1.05 10.06 -9.23
N LEU A 131 1.43 8.84 -8.83
CA LEU A 131 2.84 8.45 -8.72
C LEU A 131 3.57 8.61 -10.07
N LYS A 132 2.93 8.25 -11.18
CA LYS A 132 3.50 8.43 -12.52
C LYS A 132 3.68 9.90 -12.87
N ARG A 133 2.66 10.74 -12.64
CA ARG A 133 2.70 12.20 -12.91
C ARG A 133 3.78 12.90 -12.10
N ARG A 134 4.07 12.42 -10.89
CA ARG A 134 5.08 12.96 -9.97
C ARG A 134 6.49 12.39 -10.21
N GLY A 135 6.65 11.46 -11.14
CA GLY A 135 7.93 10.78 -11.38
C GLY A 135 8.35 9.81 -10.29
N LEU A 136 7.43 9.42 -9.40
CA LEU A 136 7.69 8.52 -8.28
C LEU A 136 7.49 7.04 -8.63
N LEU A 137 6.75 6.74 -9.70
CA LEU A 137 6.41 5.38 -10.06
C LEU A 137 7.64 4.52 -10.41
N GLU A 138 8.66 5.13 -11.02
CA GLU A 138 9.90 4.43 -11.40
C GLU A 138 10.69 3.91 -10.18
N SER A 139 10.58 4.61 -9.04
CA SER A 139 11.25 4.25 -7.79
C SER A 139 10.34 3.60 -6.75
N THR A 140 9.05 3.45 -7.05
CA THR A 140 8.05 2.90 -6.13
C THR A 140 7.45 1.64 -6.71
N LEU A 141 7.74 0.50 -6.10
CA LEU A 141 7.08 -0.77 -6.44
C LEU A 141 5.73 -0.85 -5.75
N ILE A 142 4.67 -1.04 -6.53
CA ILE A 142 3.33 -1.31 -6.04
C ILE A 142 3.06 -2.79 -6.23
N VAL A 143 2.68 -3.44 -5.13
CA VAL A 143 2.27 -4.84 -5.09
C VAL A 143 0.82 -4.90 -4.65
N TRP A 144 -0.03 -5.53 -5.42
CA TRP A 144 -1.42 -5.77 -5.09
C TRP A 144 -1.72 -7.26 -5.08
N GLY A 145 -2.40 -7.70 -4.05
CA GLY A 145 -2.79 -9.10 -3.89
C GLY A 145 -3.55 -9.35 -2.62
N GLY A 146 -4.03 -10.56 -2.48
CA GLY A 146 -4.54 -11.10 -1.23
C GLY A 146 -3.52 -12.00 -0.56
N GLU A 147 -3.89 -12.52 0.60
CA GLU A 147 -3.07 -13.45 1.41
C GLU A 147 -2.96 -14.84 0.77
N PHE A 148 -3.96 -15.24 0.01
CA PHE A 148 -4.06 -16.47 -0.79
C PHE A 148 -5.16 -16.31 -1.85
N GLY A 149 -5.37 -17.34 -2.68
CA GLY A 149 -6.41 -17.38 -3.69
C GLY A 149 -7.75 -17.89 -3.18
N ARG A 150 -8.66 -18.06 -4.12
CA ARG A 150 -9.98 -18.62 -3.89
C ARG A 150 -10.19 -19.88 -4.75
N SER A 151 -10.88 -20.88 -4.21
CA SER A 151 -11.12 -22.13 -4.91
C SER A 151 -11.90 -21.90 -6.22
N PRO A 152 -11.61 -22.64 -7.28
CA PRO A 152 -12.41 -22.58 -8.50
C PRO A 152 -13.80 -23.20 -8.30
N GLU A 153 -13.95 -24.04 -7.29
CA GLU A 153 -15.22 -24.68 -6.94
C GLU A 153 -16.08 -23.77 -6.06
N ALA A 154 -17.40 -23.87 -6.24
CA ALA A 154 -18.34 -23.09 -5.44
C ALA A 154 -18.43 -23.63 -4.01
N GLN A 155 -18.40 -22.73 -3.04
CA GLN A 155 -18.77 -22.99 -1.66
C GLN A 155 -20.12 -22.36 -1.36
N GLY A 156 -21.02 -23.09 -0.66
CA GLY A 156 -22.33 -22.53 -0.33
C GLY A 156 -23.20 -22.12 -1.52
N GLY A 157 -22.91 -22.66 -2.70
CA GLY A 157 -23.60 -22.37 -3.96
C GLY A 157 -23.05 -21.17 -4.73
N LYS A 158 -22.71 -20.05 -4.08
CA LYS A 158 -22.24 -18.81 -4.74
C LYS A 158 -20.93 -18.26 -4.19
N GLY A 159 -20.40 -18.85 -3.14
CA GLY A 159 -19.15 -18.44 -2.52
C GLY A 159 -17.93 -19.15 -3.08
N ARG A 160 -16.77 -18.80 -2.53
CA ARG A 160 -15.49 -19.46 -2.80
C ARG A 160 -14.76 -19.69 -1.49
N ASP A 161 -14.11 -20.84 -1.36
CA ASP A 161 -13.28 -21.17 -0.21
C ASP A 161 -11.85 -20.66 -0.38
N HIS A 162 -11.09 -20.70 0.70
CA HIS A 162 -9.66 -20.38 0.70
C HIS A 162 -8.87 -21.38 -0.16
N HIS A 163 -7.91 -20.88 -0.90
CA HIS A 163 -7.10 -21.70 -1.79
C HIS A 163 -5.67 -21.20 -1.85
N ASN A 164 -4.73 -22.00 -1.35
CA ASN A 164 -3.33 -21.61 -1.20
C ASN A 164 -2.41 -22.16 -2.31
N THR A 165 -2.93 -22.96 -3.24
CA THR A 165 -2.09 -23.60 -4.27
C THR A 165 -2.04 -22.84 -5.59
N ALA A 166 -2.92 -21.87 -5.78
CA ALA A 166 -2.88 -20.96 -6.92
C ALA A 166 -3.56 -19.62 -6.59
N PHE A 167 -2.86 -18.52 -6.85
CA PHE A 167 -3.41 -17.16 -6.74
C PHE A 167 -2.61 -16.20 -7.62
N SER A 168 -3.16 -15.03 -7.86
CA SER A 168 -2.53 -14.01 -8.69
C SER A 168 -2.25 -12.76 -7.89
N MET A 169 -1.12 -12.14 -8.19
CA MET A 169 -0.76 -10.79 -7.74
C MET A 169 -0.41 -9.96 -8.96
N TRP A 170 -0.56 -8.64 -8.86
CA TRP A 170 0.01 -7.78 -9.88
C TRP A 170 1.00 -6.78 -9.28
N LEU A 171 1.95 -6.37 -10.11
CA LEU A 171 3.01 -5.44 -9.76
C LEU A 171 3.04 -4.29 -10.76
N ALA A 172 3.33 -3.09 -10.27
CA ALA A 172 3.51 -1.91 -11.10
C ALA A 172 4.61 -1.00 -10.54
N GLY A 173 5.31 -0.29 -11.40
CA GLY A 173 6.40 0.61 -11.00
C GLY A 173 7.67 -0.10 -10.54
N GLY A 174 8.55 0.62 -9.86
CA GLY A 174 9.79 0.07 -9.29
C GLY A 174 10.71 -0.61 -10.31
N GLY A 175 10.68 -0.21 -11.58
CA GLY A 175 11.46 -0.83 -12.65
C GLY A 175 10.91 -2.16 -13.19
N VAL A 176 9.71 -2.59 -12.75
CA VAL A 176 9.08 -3.80 -13.29
C VAL A 176 8.72 -3.63 -14.76
N LYS A 177 9.09 -4.59 -15.59
CA LYS A 177 8.72 -4.61 -16.99
C LYS A 177 7.26 -5.02 -17.14
N GLY A 178 6.39 -4.03 -17.36
CA GLY A 178 4.96 -4.21 -17.48
C GLY A 178 4.51 -4.96 -18.74
N GLY A 179 3.20 -5.28 -18.79
CA GLY A 179 2.58 -5.94 -19.95
C GLY A 179 2.88 -7.43 -20.06
N GLN A 180 3.28 -8.08 -18.97
CA GLN A 180 3.60 -9.51 -18.93
C GLN A 180 2.71 -10.24 -17.94
N ALA A 181 2.34 -11.47 -18.26
CA ALA A 181 1.85 -12.46 -17.31
C ALA A 181 2.95 -13.52 -17.10
N ILE A 182 3.23 -13.88 -15.86
CA ILE A 182 4.25 -14.85 -15.48
C ILE A 182 3.56 -15.97 -14.70
N GLY A 183 3.81 -17.22 -15.14
CA GLY A 183 3.17 -18.39 -14.58
C GLY A 183 1.79 -18.68 -15.19
N ALA A 184 1.32 -19.88 -14.93
CA ALA A 184 -0.01 -20.33 -15.34
C ALA A 184 -0.57 -21.33 -14.33
N THR A 185 -1.88 -21.43 -14.28
CA THR A 185 -2.59 -22.49 -13.59
C THR A 185 -2.98 -23.60 -14.56
N ASP A 186 -3.43 -24.74 -14.02
CA ASP A 186 -4.18 -25.73 -14.78
C ASP A 186 -5.48 -25.14 -15.38
N GLU A 187 -6.17 -25.92 -16.20
CA GLU A 187 -7.35 -25.49 -16.96
C GLU A 187 -8.50 -24.96 -16.08
N ILE A 188 -8.56 -25.37 -14.83
CA ILE A 188 -9.63 -24.99 -13.90
C ILE A 188 -9.16 -24.02 -12.79
N GLY A 189 -7.90 -23.61 -12.79
CA GLY A 189 -7.36 -22.68 -11.78
C GLY A 189 -7.08 -23.32 -10.42
N LEU A 190 -6.93 -24.65 -10.34
CA LEU A 190 -6.75 -25.36 -9.08
C LEU A 190 -5.28 -25.41 -8.62
N LYS A 191 -4.34 -25.49 -9.54
CA LYS A 191 -2.90 -25.60 -9.22
C LYS A 191 -2.06 -24.73 -10.12
N SER A 192 -1.01 -24.14 -9.56
CA SER A 192 0.06 -23.56 -10.36
C SER A 192 0.83 -24.67 -11.09
N VAL A 193 0.93 -24.61 -12.42
CA VAL A 193 1.59 -25.59 -13.26
C VAL A 193 2.79 -25.05 -14.01
N GLU A 194 2.90 -23.73 -14.13
CA GLU A 194 4.03 -23.06 -14.74
C GLU A 194 4.61 -22.01 -13.78
N LYS A 195 5.93 -22.10 -13.55
CA LYS A 195 6.71 -21.17 -12.70
C LYS A 195 6.03 -20.88 -11.35
N PRO A 196 5.71 -21.90 -10.55
CA PRO A 196 5.24 -21.69 -9.19
C PRO A 196 6.37 -21.05 -8.36
N TYR A 197 6.05 -20.02 -7.59
CA TYR A 197 6.96 -19.32 -6.68
C TYR A 197 6.51 -19.52 -5.25
#